data_323f669c4db8bc33b2fa4591063683b0
#
_entry.id   323f669c4db8bc33b2fa4591063683b0
#
_cell.length_a   1.000
_cell.length_b   1.000
_cell.length_c   1.000
_cell.angle_alpha   90.00
_cell.angle_beta   90.00
_cell.angle_gamma   90.00
#
_symmetry.space_group_name_H-M   'P 1'
#
loop_
_entity.id
_entity.type
_entity.pdbx_description
1 polymer ?
#
loop_
_entity_poly.entity_id
_entity_poly.type
_entity_poly.pdbx_seq_one_letter_code
_entity_poly.pdbx_strand_id
1 'polypeptide(L)'
;LEGDWGFRADPDDAGLAGHWYREGVGFDRTIRVPFPPESPASGIGEEVDCPIWYRREFRLEPSPGRRTLLHFEGVDHRATIWLNGIRVADHEGSQAGFGCDITDAARDGANVLVVRVVDEPGNLEQPRGKQDWQADPHVIWYRRTSGIWRTVWLESVPAGRIDQVELRPRPDLRSVAFTARLAGEALAAPSVRVVLRLAGQTLADVEFRPGSAEARGTVVLEHEALEAEPQALQWTPETPTIIDAEITLADGGRPVDTVGSYLGLRTVDVDRGSILLNGRPYFLRFVLEQAYWPQSHLAAPSLEALEREAALIKELGFNGLRMHQVSADPRFLECCDRLGLLVLADTAAAYRFSATALRRTADELMAVIARDRNHPSLIGWVPFNESWGLPDLQSSRSQQHAVEAMYHLAKALDPDRIALGNDGWHHVVGDAVGVHDYAQDPARLRQRYGSPAAVDETLHWEQPAGRPLVLGSGAVRAGWPTRSASPPPPPFPGHPSSSPRRGAADTLPPVVLTEFGGISAHRDPEAWQAYGEVVAADRLAAAVGALVAEVGPESGLAGFCYTQLTDTGQEKNGLLTEDRDPKCSRDRLRAAILGVLGRLPEEGRVAANEPASARLCHDAAGEHLSQEGFRSR
;
A
#
# COMPACT_ATOMS: atom_id res chain seq x y z
N LEU A 1 -8.11 -9.69 19.44
CA LEU A 1 -8.96 -10.90 19.61
C LEU A 1 -8.50 -12.08 18.75
N GLU A 2 -7.25 -12.07 18.30
CA GLU A 2 -6.67 -13.16 17.51
C GLU A 2 -6.66 -14.51 18.24
N GLY A 3 -6.38 -15.59 17.50
CA GLY A 3 -6.29 -16.97 18.01
C GLY A 3 -7.51 -17.81 17.63
N ASP A 4 -7.85 -18.77 18.47
CA ASP A 4 -8.88 -19.78 18.13
C ASP A 4 -10.30 -19.22 18.28
N TRP A 5 -11.09 -19.35 17.20
CA TRP A 5 -12.51 -18.99 17.14
C TRP A 5 -13.34 -20.20 16.74
N GLY A 6 -14.58 -20.30 17.22
CA GLY A 6 -15.53 -21.25 16.66
C GLY A 6 -15.82 -20.90 15.19
N PHE A 7 -15.92 -21.92 14.35
CA PHE A 7 -16.15 -21.79 12.90
C PHE A 7 -17.26 -22.71 12.44
N ARG A 8 -18.08 -22.22 11.51
CA ARG A 8 -19.15 -23.02 10.88
C ARG A 8 -19.44 -22.54 9.47
N ALA A 9 -19.39 -23.44 8.50
CA ALA A 9 -19.86 -23.21 7.14
C ALA A 9 -21.41 -23.31 7.09
N ASP A 10 -22.05 -22.55 6.21
CA ASP A 10 -23.52 -22.42 6.11
C ASP A 10 -23.98 -22.65 4.66
N PRO A 11 -23.84 -23.88 4.13
CA PRO A 11 -24.13 -24.17 2.71
C PRO A 11 -25.60 -23.95 2.35
N ASP A 12 -26.50 -24.04 3.31
CA ASP A 12 -27.94 -23.86 3.09
C ASP A 12 -28.42 -22.41 3.39
N ASP A 13 -27.49 -21.51 3.77
CA ASP A 13 -27.75 -20.14 4.27
C ASP A 13 -28.84 -20.12 5.37
N ALA A 14 -28.82 -21.14 6.23
CA ALA A 14 -29.80 -21.35 7.28
C ALA A 14 -29.48 -20.60 8.58
N GLY A 15 -28.25 -20.09 8.72
CA GLY A 15 -27.75 -19.53 9.98
C GLY A 15 -28.51 -18.30 10.47
N LEU A 16 -28.96 -17.43 9.56
CA LEU A 16 -29.80 -16.29 9.93
C LEU A 16 -31.16 -16.74 10.47
N ALA A 17 -31.85 -17.67 9.78
CA ALA A 17 -33.10 -18.23 10.21
C ALA A 17 -32.96 -19.08 11.49
N GLY A 18 -31.83 -19.79 11.61
CA GLY A 18 -31.45 -20.55 12.78
C GLY A 18 -30.92 -19.74 13.96
N HIS A 19 -30.83 -18.41 13.79
CA HIS A 19 -30.34 -17.48 14.83
C HIS A 19 -28.97 -17.84 15.40
N TRP A 20 -28.01 -18.26 14.54
CA TRP A 20 -26.67 -18.67 14.97
C TRP A 20 -25.87 -17.55 15.65
N TYR A 21 -26.31 -16.31 15.51
CA TYR A 21 -25.75 -15.16 16.19
C TYR A 21 -26.11 -15.06 17.68
N ARG A 22 -27.01 -15.92 18.20
CA ARG A 22 -27.42 -15.90 19.61
C ARG A 22 -26.42 -16.63 20.51
N GLU A 23 -26.43 -16.27 21.77
CA GLU A 23 -25.69 -16.98 22.80
C GLU A 23 -26.18 -18.44 22.92
N GLY A 24 -25.26 -19.35 23.30
CA GLY A 24 -25.57 -20.76 23.48
C GLY A 24 -25.59 -21.61 22.21
N VAL A 25 -25.46 -21.00 21.02
CA VAL A 25 -25.27 -21.76 19.77
C VAL A 25 -23.80 -22.17 19.65
N GLY A 26 -23.52 -23.47 19.70
CA GLY A 26 -22.18 -24.01 19.50
C GLY A 26 -21.79 -24.04 18.02
N PHE A 27 -20.51 -23.88 17.73
CA PHE A 27 -19.92 -24.11 16.42
C PHE A 27 -19.08 -25.36 16.46
N ASP A 28 -19.09 -26.14 15.41
CA ASP A 28 -18.58 -27.52 15.35
C ASP A 28 -17.09 -27.61 14.99
N ARG A 29 -16.53 -26.53 14.45
CA ARG A 29 -15.11 -26.46 14.06
C ARG A 29 -14.43 -25.30 14.76
N THR A 30 -13.11 -25.28 14.70
CA THR A 30 -12.26 -24.19 15.21
C THR A 30 -11.41 -23.67 14.06
N ILE A 31 -11.34 -22.33 13.93
CA ILE A 31 -10.47 -21.62 12.99
C ILE A 31 -9.53 -20.70 13.74
N ARG A 32 -8.30 -20.58 13.28
CA ARG A 32 -7.33 -19.63 13.83
C ARG A 32 -7.40 -18.30 13.08
N VAL A 33 -7.93 -17.26 13.72
CA VAL A 33 -7.98 -15.89 13.22
C VAL A 33 -6.60 -15.23 13.47
N PRO A 34 -6.02 -14.50 12.48
CA PRO A 34 -6.65 -13.93 11.29
C PRO A 34 -6.43 -14.71 9.99
N PHE A 35 -6.29 -16.02 10.01
CA PHE A 35 -6.00 -16.78 8.81
C PHE A 35 -7.28 -17.19 8.08
N PRO A 36 -7.35 -17.00 6.73
CA PRO A 36 -8.52 -17.37 5.94
C PRO A 36 -8.73 -18.90 5.91
N PRO A 37 -9.98 -19.39 5.84
CA PRO A 37 -10.30 -20.81 5.93
C PRO A 37 -9.58 -21.66 4.87
N GLU A 38 -9.28 -21.09 3.70
CA GLU A 38 -8.56 -21.78 2.62
C GLU A 38 -7.10 -22.08 2.97
N SER A 39 -6.53 -21.32 3.91
CA SER A 39 -5.11 -21.43 4.25
C SER A 39 -4.81 -22.53 5.25
N PRO A 40 -3.66 -23.22 5.14
CA PRO A 40 -3.23 -24.19 6.15
C PRO A 40 -3.11 -23.58 7.57
N ALA A 41 -2.68 -22.33 7.68
CA ALA A 41 -2.48 -21.65 8.96
C ALA A 41 -3.77 -21.46 9.77
N SER A 42 -4.93 -21.46 9.10
CA SER A 42 -6.24 -21.36 9.75
C SER A 42 -6.61 -22.62 10.56
N GLY A 43 -6.02 -23.78 10.22
CA GLY A 43 -6.42 -25.08 10.74
C GLY A 43 -7.66 -25.68 10.07
N ILE A 44 -8.26 -24.99 9.09
CA ILE A 44 -9.36 -25.45 8.23
C ILE A 44 -8.79 -26.04 6.93
N GLY A 45 -8.05 -25.26 6.14
CA GLY A 45 -7.37 -25.68 4.91
C GLY A 45 -8.32 -26.11 3.79
N GLU A 46 -9.51 -25.53 3.70
CA GLU A 46 -10.55 -25.91 2.75
C GLU A 46 -11.15 -24.69 2.06
N GLU A 47 -11.36 -24.79 0.74
CA GLU A 47 -12.14 -23.82 -0.02
C GLU A 47 -13.60 -23.82 0.46
N VAL A 48 -14.17 -22.65 0.70
CA VAL A 48 -15.55 -22.50 1.19
C VAL A 48 -16.33 -21.55 0.28
N ASP A 49 -17.34 -22.08 -0.42
CA ASP A 49 -18.17 -21.36 -1.39
C ASP A 49 -19.57 -21.01 -0.82
N CYS A 50 -19.68 -20.85 0.48
CA CYS A 50 -20.92 -20.52 1.15
C CYS A 50 -20.68 -19.50 2.27
N PRO A 51 -21.74 -18.90 2.85
CA PRO A 51 -21.58 -18.06 4.03
C PRO A 51 -20.85 -18.80 5.13
N ILE A 52 -19.95 -18.10 5.82
CA ILE A 52 -19.17 -18.64 6.94
C ILE A 52 -19.44 -17.82 8.19
N TRP A 53 -19.39 -18.52 9.32
CA TRP A 53 -19.71 -17.95 10.62
C TRP A 53 -18.53 -18.16 11.56
N TYR A 54 -18.17 -17.08 12.26
CA TYR A 54 -17.15 -17.04 13.29
C TYR A 54 -17.81 -16.75 14.64
N ARG A 55 -17.27 -17.35 15.71
CA ARG A 55 -17.73 -17.11 17.08
C ARG A 55 -16.54 -16.99 18.01
N ARG A 56 -16.48 -15.91 18.79
CA ARG A 56 -15.46 -15.67 19.80
C ARG A 56 -16.09 -15.32 21.14
N GLU A 57 -15.69 -16.01 22.18
CA GLU A 57 -15.96 -15.62 23.54
C GLU A 57 -14.76 -14.87 24.11
N PHE A 58 -15.00 -13.74 24.75
CA PHE A 58 -13.97 -12.93 25.36
C PHE A 58 -14.49 -12.22 26.61
N ARG A 59 -13.58 -11.77 27.47
CA ARG A 59 -13.92 -10.97 28.64
C ARG A 59 -13.60 -9.52 28.40
N LEU A 60 -14.47 -8.65 28.87
CA LEU A 60 -14.32 -7.21 28.84
C LEU A 60 -14.59 -6.63 30.22
N GLU A 61 -13.81 -5.66 30.62
CA GLU A 61 -14.02 -4.83 31.80
C GLU A 61 -14.26 -3.37 31.32
N PRO A 62 -15.50 -2.97 31.07
CA PRO A 62 -15.81 -1.64 30.59
C PRO A 62 -15.37 -0.57 31.60
N SER A 63 -14.65 0.43 31.14
CA SER A 63 -14.24 1.55 31.99
C SER A 63 -15.30 2.65 31.98
N PRO A 64 -15.77 3.14 33.12
CA PRO A 64 -16.74 4.24 33.19
C PRO A 64 -16.28 5.49 32.40
N GLY A 65 -17.19 6.05 31.58
CA GLY A 65 -16.89 7.23 30.76
C GLY A 65 -16.02 6.96 29.53
N ARG A 66 -15.75 5.69 29.21
CA ARG A 66 -15.06 5.29 28.00
C ARG A 66 -15.96 4.49 27.08
N ARG A 67 -15.64 4.53 25.78
CA ARG A 67 -16.29 3.72 24.74
C ARG A 67 -15.37 2.55 24.38
N THR A 68 -15.93 1.45 23.95
CA THR A 68 -15.20 0.30 23.42
C THR A 68 -15.46 0.19 21.93
N LEU A 69 -14.41 0.28 21.14
CA LEU A 69 -14.45 0.10 19.69
C LEU A 69 -13.93 -1.29 19.35
N LEU A 70 -14.60 -1.94 18.41
CA LEU A 70 -14.17 -3.21 17.82
C LEU A 70 -13.68 -2.93 16.40
N HIS A 71 -12.45 -3.33 16.11
CA HIS A 71 -11.80 -3.14 14.83
C HIS A 71 -11.52 -4.46 14.13
N PHE A 72 -11.74 -4.47 12.81
CA PHE A 72 -11.35 -5.50 11.86
C PHE A 72 -10.45 -4.86 10.82
N GLU A 73 -9.21 -5.33 10.66
CA GLU A 73 -8.27 -4.76 9.69
C GLU A 73 -8.48 -5.27 8.25
N GLY A 74 -9.25 -6.36 8.09
CA GLY A 74 -9.64 -6.89 6.79
C GLY A 74 -10.57 -8.09 6.92
N VAL A 75 -11.70 -8.03 6.20
CA VAL A 75 -12.69 -9.13 6.09
C VAL A 75 -13.20 -9.20 4.66
N ASP A 76 -12.95 -10.29 3.95
CA ASP A 76 -13.40 -10.49 2.58
C ASP A 76 -14.69 -11.35 2.55
N HIS A 77 -15.81 -10.87 2.03
CA HIS A 77 -16.08 -9.58 1.40
C HIS A 77 -17.16 -8.80 2.15
N ARG A 78 -18.34 -9.43 2.49
CA ARG A 78 -19.44 -8.80 3.24
C ARG A 78 -19.56 -9.41 4.62
N ALA A 79 -19.43 -8.57 5.65
CA ALA A 79 -19.52 -8.99 7.05
C ALA A 79 -20.75 -8.42 7.72
N THR A 80 -21.40 -9.23 8.56
CA THR A 80 -22.40 -8.79 9.53
C THR A 80 -21.94 -9.23 10.92
N ILE A 81 -21.96 -8.31 11.87
CA ILE A 81 -21.35 -8.47 13.19
C ILE A 81 -22.42 -8.38 14.28
N TRP A 82 -22.42 -9.33 15.21
CA TRP A 82 -23.24 -9.32 16.41
C TRP A 82 -22.39 -9.42 17.65
N LEU A 83 -22.74 -8.65 18.67
CA LEU A 83 -22.23 -8.80 20.02
C LEU A 83 -23.38 -9.14 20.96
N ASN A 84 -23.24 -10.25 21.71
CA ASN A 84 -24.29 -10.74 22.64
C ASN A 84 -25.68 -10.87 21.98
N GLY A 85 -25.73 -11.26 20.70
CA GLY A 85 -26.94 -11.40 19.91
C GLY A 85 -27.50 -10.08 19.35
N ILE A 86 -26.89 -8.94 19.64
CA ILE A 86 -27.25 -7.62 19.12
C ILE A 86 -26.39 -7.33 17.88
N ARG A 87 -27.02 -7.01 16.74
CA ARG A 87 -26.31 -6.58 15.53
C ARG A 87 -25.68 -5.21 15.76
N VAL A 88 -24.37 -5.12 15.59
CA VAL A 88 -23.58 -3.90 15.87
C VAL A 88 -23.01 -3.26 14.63
N ALA A 89 -22.75 -4.03 13.55
CA ALA A 89 -22.23 -3.48 12.30
C ALA A 89 -22.54 -4.37 11.10
N ASP A 90 -22.46 -3.74 9.92
CA ASP A 90 -22.32 -4.37 8.61
C ASP A 90 -21.16 -3.70 7.87
N HIS A 91 -20.48 -4.48 7.04
CA HIS A 91 -19.38 -4.02 6.21
C HIS A 91 -19.42 -4.69 4.83
N GLU A 92 -19.02 -3.97 3.80
CA GLU A 92 -18.74 -4.47 2.45
C GLU A 92 -17.38 -3.93 2.01
N GLY A 93 -16.47 -4.82 1.63
CA GLY A 93 -15.10 -4.51 1.20
C GLY A 93 -14.11 -5.47 1.81
N SER A 94 -12.94 -5.63 1.16
CA SER A 94 -11.94 -6.61 1.58
C SER A 94 -10.61 -5.99 2.00
N GLN A 95 -10.25 -4.83 1.42
CA GLN A 95 -8.89 -4.31 1.44
C GLN A 95 -8.61 -3.29 2.55
N ALA A 96 -9.66 -2.65 3.06
CA ALA A 96 -9.56 -1.70 4.16
C ALA A 96 -10.23 -2.23 5.41
N GLY A 97 -9.66 -1.87 6.57
CA GLY A 97 -10.27 -2.16 7.86
C GLY A 97 -11.50 -1.29 8.13
N PHE A 98 -12.30 -1.73 9.09
CA PHE A 98 -13.43 -0.98 9.62
C PHE A 98 -13.56 -1.17 11.13
N GLY A 99 -14.22 -0.22 11.78
CA GLY A 99 -14.49 -0.28 13.22
C GLY A 99 -15.94 0.01 13.55
N CYS A 100 -16.40 -0.48 14.68
CA CYS A 100 -17.70 -0.16 15.22
C CYS A 100 -17.67 0.02 16.74
N ASP A 101 -18.52 0.91 17.23
CA ASP A 101 -18.70 1.12 18.66
C ASP A 101 -19.61 0.04 19.23
N ILE A 102 -19.09 -0.77 20.13
CA ILE A 102 -19.78 -1.90 20.76
C ILE A 102 -20.21 -1.62 22.21
N THR A 103 -19.97 -0.40 22.73
CA THR A 103 -20.16 -0.06 24.13
C THR A 103 -21.53 -0.42 24.66
N ASP A 104 -22.58 -0.11 23.89
CA ASP A 104 -23.96 -0.29 24.35
C ASP A 104 -24.42 -1.78 24.27
N ALA A 105 -23.73 -2.61 23.49
CA ALA A 105 -23.97 -4.04 23.38
C ALA A 105 -23.04 -4.89 24.28
N ALA A 106 -21.94 -4.30 24.74
CA ALA A 106 -20.95 -4.97 25.59
C ALA A 106 -21.46 -5.10 27.03
N ARG A 107 -20.97 -6.13 27.71
CA ARG A 107 -21.26 -6.43 29.12
C ARG A 107 -19.97 -6.49 29.91
N ASP A 108 -20.05 -6.17 31.19
CA ASP A 108 -18.98 -6.51 32.12
C ASP A 108 -18.85 -8.03 32.23
N GLY A 109 -17.64 -8.55 32.12
CA GLY A 109 -17.33 -9.96 32.12
C GLY A 109 -17.42 -10.62 30.73
N ALA A 110 -18.17 -11.70 30.61
CA ALA A 110 -18.22 -12.54 29.42
C ALA A 110 -19.06 -11.90 28.29
N ASN A 111 -18.50 -11.86 27.09
CA ASN A 111 -19.14 -11.40 25.87
C ASN A 111 -18.97 -12.44 24.75
N VAL A 112 -19.91 -12.45 23.82
CA VAL A 112 -19.93 -13.34 22.67
C VAL A 112 -20.00 -12.51 21.41
N LEU A 113 -18.94 -12.53 20.61
CA LEU A 113 -18.85 -11.92 19.28
C LEU A 113 -19.16 -12.99 18.25
N VAL A 114 -20.06 -12.69 17.31
CA VAL A 114 -20.38 -13.52 16.15
C VAL A 114 -20.25 -12.70 14.89
N VAL A 115 -19.58 -13.25 13.89
CA VAL A 115 -19.39 -12.62 12.58
C VAL A 115 -19.88 -13.59 11.50
N ARG A 116 -20.77 -13.14 10.63
CA ARG A 116 -21.14 -13.85 9.40
C ARG A 116 -20.46 -13.15 8.25
N VAL A 117 -19.79 -13.92 7.41
CA VAL A 117 -19.15 -13.41 6.20
C VAL A 117 -19.70 -14.11 4.98
N VAL A 118 -19.89 -13.34 3.92
CA VAL A 118 -20.28 -13.81 2.59
C VAL A 118 -19.26 -13.30 1.60
N ASP A 119 -18.53 -14.21 1.00
CA ASP A 119 -17.73 -14.00 -0.20
C ASP A 119 -18.36 -14.79 -1.34
N GLU A 120 -18.47 -14.17 -2.51
CA GLU A 120 -19.05 -14.76 -3.70
C GLU A 120 -17.94 -14.94 -4.76
N PRO A 121 -17.25 -16.10 -4.81
CA PRO A 121 -16.08 -16.27 -5.68
C PRO A 121 -16.36 -15.98 -7.17
N GLY A 122 -17.54 -16.34 -7.66
CA GLY A 122 -17.97 -16.09 -9.05
C GLY A 122 -18.41 -14.65 -9.33
N ASN A 123 -18.47 -13.78 -8.33
CA ASN A 123 -18.91 -12.40 -8.52
C ASN A 123 -17.75 -11.50 -8.99
N LEU A 124 -17.62 -11.32 -10.29
CA LEU A 124 -16.57 -10.52 -10.91
C LEU A 124 -16.71 -9.01 -10.68
N GLU A 125 -17.76 -8.55 -10.00
CA GLU A 125 -17.92 -7.15 -9.57
C GLU A 125 -17.29 -6.84 -8.21
N GLN A 126 -16.77 -7.88 -7.51
CA GLN A 126 -16.00 -7.69 -6.28
C GLN A 126 -14.56 -7.32 -6.62
N PRO A 127 -13.98 -6.29 -5.97
CA PRO A 127 -12.54 -6.00 -6.01
C PRO A 127 -11.76 -7.10 -5.30
N ARG A 128 -11.25 -8.06 -6.08
CA ARG A 128 -10.55 -9.25 -5.55
C ARG A 128 -9.04 -9.26 -5.80
N GLY A 129 -8.54 -8.35 -6.66
CA GLY A 129 -7.12 -8.34 -7.02
C GLY A 129 -6.70 -9.64 -7.71
N LYS A 130 -5.64 -10.25 -7.22
CA LYS A 130 -5.07 -11.49 -7.82
C LYS A 130 -5.71 -12.78 -7.31
N GLN A 131 -6.78 -12.71 -6.53
CA GLN A 131 -7.53 -13.88 -6.09
C GLN A 131 -8.33 -14.49 -7.24
N ASP A 132 -8.22 -15.80 -7.46
CA ASP A 132 -8.91 -16.51 -8.52
C ASP A 132 -10.43 -16.61 -8.26
N TRP A 133 -11.21 -16.58 -9.33
CA TRP A 133 -12.67 -16.82 -9.30
C TRP A 133 -13.04 -18.24 -9.70
N GLN A 134 -12.05 -19.05 -10.10
CA GLN A 134 -12.18 -20.47 -10.35
C GLN A 134 -11.82 -21.27 -9.09
N ALA A 135 -12.22 -22.53 -9.08
CA ALA A 135 -11.92 -23.41 -7.95
C ALA A 135 -10.41 -23.69 -7.82
N ASP A 136 -9.73 -23.86 -8.96
CA ASP A 136 -8.29 -24.05 -9.00
C ASP A 136 -7.60 -22.78 -9.54
N PRO A 137 -6.51 -22.33 -8.90
CA PRO A 137 -5.71 -21.21 -9.37
C PRO A 137 -5.22 -21.43 -10.81
N HIS A 138 -5.34 -20.40 -11.67
CA HIS A 138 -4.92 -20.51 -13.05
C HIS A 138 -4.11 -19.30 -13.51
N VAL A 139 -3.17 -19.52 -14.42
CA VAL A 139 -2.32 -18.52 -15.08
C VAL A 139 -1.63 -17.62 -14.05
N ILE A 140 -2.16 -16.41 -13.79
CA ILE A 140 -1.61 -15.38 -12.91
C ILE A 140 -2.53 -15.05 -11.73
N TRP A 141 -3.57 -15.84 -11.47
CA TRP A 141 -4.47 -15.69 -10.34
C TRP A 141 -4.21 -16.79 -9.31
N TYR A 142 -4.25 -16.45 -8.05
CA TYR A 142 -3.80 -17.27 -6.94
C TYR A 142 -4.97 -17.73 -6.06
N ARG A 143 -4.67 -18.53 -5.05
CA ARG A 143 -5.67 -19.03 -4.11
C ARG A 143 -6.41 -17.90 -3.45
N ARG A 144 -7.70 -18.13 -3.17
CA ARG A 144 -8.59 -17.17 -2.52
C ARG A 144 -8.20 -16.93 -1.06
N THR A 145 -8.72 -15.84 -0.55
CA THR A 145 -8.62 -15.39 0.83
C THR A 145 -9.98 -14.84 1.21
N SER A 146 -10.83 -15.64 1.87
CA SER A 146 -12.16 -15.21 2.30
C SER A 146 -12.25 -15.08 3.83
N GLY A 147 -13.27 -14.39 4.31
CA GLY A 147 -13.50 -14.22 5.74
C GLY A 147 -12.55 -13.23 6.41
N ILE A 148 -12.28 -13.46 7.68
CA ILE A 148 -11.38 -12.61 8.47
C ILE A 148 -9.93 -12.99 8.12
N TRP A 149 -9.19 -12.07 7.49
CA TRP A 149 -7.82 -12.33 7.03
C TRP A 149 -6.77 -11.35 7.58
N ARG A 150 -7.22 -10.38 8.41
CA ARG A 150 -6.35 -9.47 9.16
C ARG A 150 -6.81 -9.37 10.61
N THR A 151 -5.97 -8.75 11.43
CA THR A 151 -6.15 -8.59 12.88
C THR A 151 -7.55 -8.11 13.28
N VAL A 152 -8.08 -8.68 14.38
CA VAL A 152 -9.30 -8.22 15.08
C VAL A 152 -8.91 -7.79 16.48
N TRP A 153 -9.25 -6.54 16.86
CA TRP A 153 -8.82 -6.00 18.14
C TRP A 153 -9.84 -5.04 18.77
N LEU A 154 -9.66 -4.78 20.04
CA LEU A 154 -10.51 -3.89 20.82
C LEU A 154 -9.73 -2.65 21.23
N GLU A 155 -10.41 -1.51 21.20
CA GLU A 155 -9.86 -0.25 21.65
C GLU A 155 -10.77 0.38 22.69
N SER A 156 -10.21 0.78 23.83
CA SER A 156 -10.93 1.59 24.82
C SER A 156 -10.56 3.06 24.60
N VAL A 157 -11.56 3.90 24.34
CA VAL A 157 -11.39 5.32 24.01
C VAL A 157 -12.24 6.22 24.91
N PRO A 158 -11.87 7.48 25.14
CA PRO A 158 -12.74 8.46 25.80
C PRO A 158 -14.03 8.70 25.00
N ALA A 159 -15.09 9.14 25.68
CA ALA A 159 -16.36 9.45 25.04
C ALA A 159 -16.23 10.57 23.98
N GLY A 160 -15.49 11.64 24.29
CA GLY A 160 -15.01 12.60 23.29
C GLY A 160 -13.56 12.30 22.96
N ARG A 161 -13.19 12.13 21.68
CA ARG A 161 -11.91 11.59 21.28
C ARG A 161 -11.38 12.15 19.95
N ILE A 162 -10.10 11.94 19.71
CA ILE A 162 -9.50 12.07 18.39
C ILE A 162 -9.85 10.82 17.60
N ASP A 163 -10.46 11.00 16.44
CA ASP A 163 -10.89 9.91 15.56
C ASP A 163 -9.90 9.65 14.42
N GLN A 164 -9.37 10.73 13.85
CA GLN A 164 -8.40 10.65 12.76
C GLN A 164 -7.40 11.80 12.85
N VAL A 165 -6.14 11.51 12.50
CA VAL A 165 -5.07 12.50 12.39
C VAL A 165 -4.49 12.47 10.97
N GLU A 166 -4.28 13.65 10.40
CA GLU A 166 -3.56 13.83 9.14
C GLU A 166 -2.37 14.77 9.38
N LEU A 167 -1.18 14.28 9.03
CA LEU A 167 0.09 14.99 9.11
C LEU A 167 0.70 15.05 7.72
N ARG A 168 0.56 16.19 7.04
CA ARG A 168 0.99 16.36 5.67
C ARG A 168 2.15 17.36 5.55
N PRO A 169 3.39 16.90 5.26
CA PRO A 169 4.51 17.79 4.99
C PRO A 169 4.17 18.77 3.88
N ARG A 170 4.52 20.04 4.05
CA ARG A 170 4.34 21.05 3.02
C ARG A 170 5.55 21.10 2.07
N PRO A 171 5.40 21.68 0.87
CA PRO A 171 6.49 21.75 -0.10
C PRO A 171 7.75 22.46 0.37
N ASP A 172 7.66 23.29 1.40
CA ASP A 172 8.80 23.95 2.04
C ASP A 172 9.67 22.98 2.87
N LEU A 173 9.17 21.79 3.22
CA LEU A 173 9.79 20.80 4.10
C LEU A 173 10.23 21.38 5.46
N ARG A 174 9.57 22.43 5.89
CA ARG A 174 9.76 23.14 7.17
C ARG A 174 8.47 23.27 7.96
N SER A 175 7.37 22.87 7.36
CA SER A 175 6.07 22.92 8.01
C SER A 175 5.20 21.72 7.61
N VAL A 176 4.22 21.42 8.47
CA VAL A 176 3.29 20.30 8.34
C VAL A 176 1.87 20.84 8.39
N ALA A 177 1.07 20.55 7.39
CA ALA A 177 -0.37 20.76 7.47
C ALA A 177 -0.95 19.70 8.40
N PHE A 178 -1.63 20.12 9.43
CA PHE A 178 -2.23 19.29 10.46
C PHE A 178 -3.75 19.32 10.37
N THR A 179 -4.37 18.16 10.49
CA THR A 179 -5.81 18.03 10.71
C THR A 179 -6.07 16.91 11.72
N ALA A 180 -6.88 17.17 12.74
CA ALA A 180 -7.43 16.16 13.63
C ALA A 180 -8.96 16.22 13.57
N ARG A 181 -9.61 15.09 13.29
CA ARG A 181 -11.06 14.93 13.39
C ARG A 181 -11.42 14.43 14.77
N LEU A 182 -12.44 15.04 15.36
CA LEU A 182 -12.94 14.71 16.68
C LEU A 182 -14.27 13.96 16.53
N ALA A 183 -14.46 12.96 17.37
CA ALA A 183 -15.70 12.16 17.39
C ALA A 183 -16.21 11.96 18.81
N GLY A 184 -17.47 11.48 18.91
CA GLY A 184 -18.11 11.17 20.16
C GLY A 184 -18.76 12.39 20.83
N GLU A 185 -18.67 12.47 22.15
CA GLU A 185 -19.32 13.52 22.94
C GLU A 185 -18.68 14.90 22.72
N ALA A 186 -19.52 15.91 22.61
CA ALA A 186 -19.07 17.29 22.44
C ALA A 186 -18.40 17.79 23.74
N LEU A 187 -17.24 18.40 23.58
CA LEU A 187 -16.49 19.04 24.67
C LEU A 187 -16.87 20.51 24.83
N ALA A 188 -16.79 21.03 26.04
CA ALA A 188 -17.23 22.40 26.35
C ALA A 188 -16.22 23.46 25.86
N ALA A 189 -14.94 23.19 25.99
CA ALA A 189 -13.86 24.10 25.62
C ALA A 189 -12.67 23.29 25.02
N PRO A 190 -12.86 22.66 23.85
CA PRO A 190 -11.86 21.77 23.26
C PRO A 190 -10.62 22.55 22.80
N SER A 191 -9.45 21.96 23.00
CA SER A 191 -8.21 22.34 22.36
C SER A 191 -7.42 21.10 21.94
N VAL A 192 -6.65 21.19 20.85
CA VAL A 192 -5.80 20.11 20.35
C VAL A 192 -4.36 20.59 20.31
N ARG A 193 -3.50 19.99 21.13
CA ARG A 193 -2.06 20.26 21.15
C ARG A 193 -1.33 19.23 20.31
N VAL A 194 -0.40 19.69 19.50
CA VAL A 194 0.47 18.86 18.66
C VAL A 194 1.91 19.11 19.06
N VAL A 195 2.60 18.04 19.45
CA VAL A 195 4.03 18.08 19.77
C VAL A 195 4.76 17.17 18.81
N LEU A 196 5.71 17.73 18.05
CA LEU A 196 6.58 16.99 17.14
C LEU A 196 7.97 16.86 17.75
N ARG A 197 8.54 15.64 17.71
CA ARG A 197 9.87 15.35 18.28
C ARG A 197 10.73 14.54 17.32
N LEU A 198 12.04 14.80 17.34
CA LEU A 198 13.05 13.97 16.69
C LEU A 198 14.08 13.55 17.73
N ALA A 199 14.27 12.26 17.92
CA ALA A 199 15.20 11.69 18.91
C ALA A 199 15.04 12.35 20.31
N GLY A 200 13.80 12.59 20.73
CA GLY A 200 13.45 13.22 22.01
C GLY A 200 13.53 14.76 22.02
N GLN A 201 14.12 15.40 21.02
CA GLN A 201 14.15 16.85 20.89
C GLN A 201 12.85 17.40 20.31
N THR A 202 12.24 18.39 20.95
CA THR A 202 11.02 19.03 20.45
C THR A 202 11.33 19.93 19.25
N LEU A 203 10.66 19.65 18.13
CA LEU A 203 10.71 20.44 16.89
C LEU A 203 9.56 21.44 16.80
N ALA A 204 8.43 21.14 17.41
CA ALA A 204 7.25 22.00 17.46
C ALA A 204 6.37 21.64 18.65
N ASP A 205 5.67 22.64 19.19
CA ASP A 205 4.66 22.50 20.26
C ASP A 205 3.59 23.57 20.02
N VAL A 206 2.45 23.16 19.45
CA VAL A 206 1.42 24.08 18.98
C VAL A 206 0.05 23.64 19.45
N GLU A 207 -0.77 24.59 19.91
CA GLU A 207 -2.16 24.34 20.32
C GLU A 207 -3.14 24.96 19.31
N PHE A 208 -4.13 24.18 18.93
CA PHE A 208 -5.22 24.58 18.04
C PHE A 208 -6.56 24.55 18.79
N ARG A 209 -7.44 25.49 18.47
CA ARG A 209 -8.82 25.49 18.96
C ARG A 209 -9.75 25.10 17.82
N PRO A 210 -10.41 23.93 17.91
CA PRO A 210 -11.34 23.51 16.87
C PRO A 210 -12.58 24.42 16.84
N GLY A 211 -12.97 24.85 15.64
CA GLY A 211 -14.22 25.58 15.43
C GLY A 211 -15.44 24.70 15.24
N SER A 212 -15.23 23.38 15.14
CA SER A 212 -16.25 22.33 14.91
C SER A 212 -15.68 20.99 15.38
N ALA A 213 -16.14 19.87 14.80
CA ALA A 213 -15.57 18.54 15.04
C ALA A 213 -14.18 18.33 14.38
N GLU A 214 -13.46 19.41 14.05
CA GLU A 214 -12.17 19.34 13.39
C GLU A 214 -11.24 20.46 13.84
N ALA A 215 -10.00 20.11 14.21
CA ALA A 215 -8.90 21.05 14.44
C ALA A 215 -7.96 21.03 13.23
N ARG A 216 -7.66 22.20 12.68
CA ARG A 216 -6.78 22.35 11.51
C ARG A 216 -5.76 23.46 11.72
N GLY A 217 -4.57 23.29 11.15
CA GLY A 217 -3.60 24.35 11.11
C GLY A 217 -2.30 23.97 10.43
N THR A 218 -1.31 24.81 10.59
CA THR A 218 0.07 24.57 10.12
C THR A 218 0.97 24.52 11.34
N VAL A 219 1.73 23.44 11.47
CA VAL A 219 2.79 23.28 12.47
C VAL A 219 4.10 23.63 11.81
N VAL A 220 4.76 24.69 12.26
CA VAL A 220 6.08 25.12 11.79
C VAL A 220 7.13 24.44 12.65
N LEU A 221 8.16 23.89 12.00
CA LEU A 221 9.27 23.23 12.69
C LEU A 221 10.36 24.24 13.02
N GLU A 222 10.80 24.24 14.27
CA GLU A 222 11.88 25.08 14.78
C GLU A 222 13.04 24.19 15.22
N HIS A 223 14.13 24.19 14.44
CA HIS A 223 15.32 23.40 14.75
C HIS A 223 16.56 23.99 14.08
N GLU A 224 17.68 24.04 14.83
CA GLU A 224 18.96 24.58 14.33
C GLU A 224 19.46 23.85 13.07
N ALA A 225 19.21 22.54 12.97
CA ALA A 225 19.58 21.76 11.79
C ALA A 225 18.88 22.23 10.50
N LEU A 226 17.67 22.81 10.59
CA LEU A 226 16.97 23.36 9.42
C LEU A 226 17.64 24.62 8.86
N GLU A 227 18.43 25.31 9.67
CA GLU A 227 19.21 26.48 9.24
C GLU A 227 20.57 26.07 8.69
N ALA A 228 21.23 25.10 9.34
CA ALA A 228 22.57 24.63 8.96
C ALA A 228 22.52 23.63 7.80
N GLU A 229 21.64 22.64 7.89
CA GLU A 229 21.45 21.57 6.90
C GLU A 229 19.94 21.31 6.69
N PRO A 230 19.24 22.05 5.81
CA PRO A 230 17.79 21.91 5.61
C PRO A 230 17.33 20.50 5.24
N GLN A 231 18.26 19.66 4.79
CA GLN A 231 18.00 18.29 4.37
C GLN A 231 18.10 17.26 5.50
N ALA A 232 18.68 17.62 6.65
CA ALA A 232 18.92 16.70 7.76
C ALA A 232 17.65 16.08 8.36
N LEU A 233 16.51 16.76 8.24
CA LEU A 233 15.22 16.29 8.73
C LEU A 233 14.38 15.59 7.64
N GLN A 234 14.85 15.57 6.39
CA GLN A 234 14.11 14.98 5.29
C GLN A 234 14.13 13.45 5.37
N TRP A 235 12.98 12.88 5.09
CA TRP A 235 12.87 11.44 4.88
C TRP A 235 13.25 11.09 3.44
N THR A 236 14.18 10.14 3.29
CA THR A 236 14.55 9.51 2.00
C THR A 236 14.79 8.03 2.22
N PRO A 237 14.82 7.20 1.14
CA PRO A 237 15.21 5.79 1.27
C PRO A 237 16.62 5.57 1.87
N GLU A 238 17.52 6.51 1.67
CA GLU A 238 18.89 6.47 2.20
C GLU A 238 18.97 6.94 3.65
N THR A 239 18.07 7.85 4.04
CA THR A 239 18.01 8.45 5.38
C THR A 239 16.54 8.56 5.81
N PRO A 240 15.94 7.47 6.29
CA PRO A 240 14.52 7.41 6.64
C PRO A 240 14.23 8.07 7.99
N THR A 241 14.39 9.38 8.05
CA THR A 241 14.17 10.17 9.27
C THR A 241 12.70 10.20 9.64
N ILE A 242 12.36 9.66 10.82
CA ILE A 242 11.01 9.65 11.38
C ILE A 242 10.90 10.70 12.50
N ILE A 243 9.88 11.52 12.42
CA ILE A 243 9.52 12.52 13.43
C ILE A 243 8.29 12.00 14.16
N ASP A 244 8.42 11.82 15.48
CA ASP A 244 7.32 11.40 16.33
C ASP A 244 6.33 12.54 16.55
N ALA A 245 5.04 12.21 16.58
CA ALA A 245 3.95 13.16 16.81
C ALA A 245 3.08 12.70 17.99
N GLU A 246 2.90 13.57 18.95
CA GLU A 246 1.95 13.38 20.06
C GLU A 246 0.84 14.41 19.92
N ILE A 247 -0.40 13.94 19.83
CA ILE A 247 -1.58 14.77 19.65
C ILE A 247 -2.50 14.61 20.87
N THR A 248 -2.71 15.68 21.62
CA THR A 248 -3.52 15.68 22.84
C THR A 248 -4.76 16.53 22.66
N LEU A 249 -5.93 15.92 22.82
CA LEU A 249 -7.22 16.62 22.96
C LEU A 249 -7.45 16.96 24.43
N ALA A 250 -7.76 18.21 24.71
CA ALA A 250 -8.08 18.68 26.06
C ALA A 250 -9.44 19.38 26.09
N ASP A 251 -10.10 19.40 27.26
CA ASP A 251 -11.31 20.19 27.54
C ASP A 251 -11.04 21.12 28.72
N GLY A 252 -11.10 22.43 28.49
CA GLY A 252 -10.77 23.42 29.49
C GLY A 252 -9.35 23.27 30.07
N GLY A 253 -8.39 22.81 29.25
CA GLY A 253 -7.00 22.57 29.61
C GLY A 253 -6.71 21.23 30.30
N ARG A 254 -7.74 20.37 30.49
CA ARG A 254 -7.54 19.00 31.02
C ARG A 254 -7.43 18.00 29.87
N PRO A 255 -6.38 17.19 29.80
CA PRO A 255 -6.27 16.14 28.80
C PRO A 255 -7.46 15.19 28.86
N VAL A 256 -8.06 14.90 27.70
CA VAL A 256 -9.18 13.96 27.51
C VAL A 256 -8.71 12.75 26.74
N ASP A 257 -8.02 12.96 25.61
CA ASP A 257 -7.48 11.89 24.77
C ASP A 257 -6.06 12.24 24.31
N THR A 258 -5.23 11.23 24.11
CA THR A 258 -3.88 11.40 23.55
C THR A 258 -3.59 10.28 22.60
N VAL A 259 -3.17 10.60 21.38
CA VAL A 259 -2.79 9.64 20.36
C VAL A 259 -1.36 9.90 19.90
N GLY A 260 -0.61 8.82 19.69
CA GLY A 260 0.69 8.84 19.05
C GLY A 260 0.57 8.65 17.54
N SER A 261 1.44 9.31 16.79
CA SER A 261 1.61 9.15 15.36
C SER A 261 3.05 9.49 14.99
N TYR A 262 3.37 9.46 13.70
CA TYR A 262 4.67 9.90 13.20
C TYR A 262 4.53 10.43 11.77
N LEU A 263 5.58 11.07 11.27
CA LEU A 263 5.70 11.51 9.89
C LEU A 263 7.14 11.47 9.40
N GLY A 264 7.32 11.43 8.09
CA GLY A 264 8.59 11.73 7.43
C GLY A 264 8.45 13.00 6.60
N LEU A 265 9.37 13.94 6.75
CA LEU A 265 9.38 15.15 5.94
C LEU A 265 9.81 14.85 4.52
N ARG A 266 8.85 14.67 3.61
CA ARG A 266 9.15 14.43 2.20
C ARG A 266 8.07 14.99 1.28
N THR A 267 8.47 15.28 0.04
CA THR A 267 7.55 15.59 -1.07
C THR A 267 7.78 14.62 -2.22
N VAL A 268 6.72 14.34 -2.96
CA VAL A 268 6.77 13.62 -4.25
C VAL A 268 6.12 14.50 -5.30
N ASP A 269 6.77 14.65 -6.44
CA ASP A 269 6.26 15.42 -7.56
C ASP A 269 6.78 14.82 -8.88
N VAL A 270 6.38 15.37 -10.00
CA VAL A 270 6.86 14.99 -11.33
C VAL A 270 7.28 16.24 -12.11
N ASP A 271 8.44 16.19 -12.75
CA ASP A 271 8.89 17.26 -13.64
C ASP A 271 9.80 16.69 -14.74
N ARG A 272 9.61 17.17 -15.97
CA ARG A 272 10.48 16.89 -17.13
C ARG A 272 10.85 15.43 -17.32
N GLY A 273 9.87 14.54 -17.25
CA GLY A 273 10.09 13.10 -17.43
C GLY A 273 10.71 12.40 -16.22
N SER A 274 10.84 13.06 -15.08
CA SER A 274 11.40 12.51 -13.85
C SER A 274 10.38 12.49 -12.72
N ILE A 275 10.46 11.50 -11.87
CA ILE A 275 9.85 11.50 -10.54
C ILE A 275 10.79 12.25 -9.61
N LEU A 276 10.24 13.17 -8.82
CA LEU A 276 11.01 13.97 -7.86
C LEU A 276 10.71 13.52 -6.44
N LEU A 277 11.74 13.25 -5.68
CA LEU A 277 11.68 13.09 -4.23
C LEU A 277 12.40 14.29 -3.59
N ASN A 278 11.69 15.02 -2.74
CA ASN A 278 12.21 16.25 -2.10
C ASN A 278 12.75 17.27 -3.12
N GLY A 279 12.05 17.40 -4.26
CA GLY A 279 12.40 18.32 -5.34
C GLY A 279 13.60 17.89 -6.20
N ARG A 280 14.13 16.67 -6.03
CA ARG A 280 15.27 16.14 -6.79
C ARG A 280 14.85 14.92 -7.62
N PRO A 281 15.35 14.77 -8.85
CA PRO A 281 15.12 13.55 -9.63
C PRO A 281 15.55 12.31 -8.85
N TYR A 282 14.66 11.32 -8.78
CA TYR A 282 14.88 10.08 -8.06
C TYR A 282 14.48 8.89 -8.94
N PHE A 283 15.42 8.00 -9.22
CA PHE A 283 15.20 6.84 -10.07
C PHE A 283 14.63 5.68 -9.24
N LEU A 284 13.47 5.16 -9.63
CA LEU A 284 12.82 4.04 -8.94
C LEU A 284 13.46 2.71 -9.34
N ARG A 285 13.92 1.94 -8.38
CA ARG A 285 14.34 0.54 -8.52
C ARG A 285 13.42 -0.31 -7.66
N PHE A 286 12.29 -0.68 -8.22
CA PHE A 286 11.23 -1.36 -7.51
C PHE A 286 11.20 -2.85 -7.83
N VAL A 287 10.53 -3.59 -6.96
CA VAL A 287 10.14 -4.98 -7.15
C VAL A 287 8.63 -5.12 -6.93
N LEU A 288 8.00 -6.00 -7.69
CA LEU A 288 6.59 -6.33 -7.55
C LEU A 288 6.39 -7.27 -6.35
N GLU A 289 5.46 -6.93 -5.46
CA GLU A 289 5.12 -7.68 -4.26
C GLU A 289 3.65 -8.09 -4.30
N GLN A 290 3.40 -9.41 -4.24
CA GLN A 290 2.05 -9.99 -4.29
C GLN A 290 1.41 -10.16 -2.91
N ALA A 291 2.18 -10.05 -1.84
CA ALA A 291 1.77 -10.28 -0.45
C ALA A 291 1.17 -11.68 -0.18
N TYR A 292 1.58 -12.68 -0.95
CA TYR A 292 1.16 -14.07 -0.75
C TYR A 292 2.18 -14.88 0.05
N TRP A 293 1.65 -15.72 0.95
CA TRP A 293 2.41 -16.62 1.81
C TRP A 293 1.90 -18.05 1.62
N PRO A 294 2.77 -19.06 1.44
CA PRO A 294 2.32 -20.42 1.15
C PRO A 294 1.41 -21.02 2.24
N GLN A 295 1.62 -20.64 3.50
CA GLN A 295 0.86 -21.19 4.64
C GLN A 295 -0.39 -20.37 4.99
N SER A 296 -0.50 -19.10 4.53
CA SER A 296 -1.54 -18.18 5.02
C SER A 296 -2.15 -17.26 3.95
N HIS A 297 -1.83 -17.49 2.69
CA HIS A 297 -2.29 -16.70 1.52
C HIS A 297 -2.01 -15.21 1.70
N LEU A 298 -3.02 -14.32 1.60
CA LEU A 298 -2.83 -12.87 1.78
C LEU A 298 -2.60 -12.45 3.24
N ALA A 299 -2.91 -13.30 4.22
CA ALA A 299 -2.69 -12.99 5.62
C ALA A 299 -1.21 -13.15 5.98
N ALA A 300 -0.55 -12.07 6.41
CA ALA A 300 0.83 -12.16 6.88
C ALA A 300 0.96 -13.12 8.07
N PRO A 301 1.94 -14.04 8.08
CA PRO A 301 2.08 -15.03 9.16
C PRO A 301 2.37 -14.41 10.52
N SER A 302 3.17 -13.33 10.54
CA SER A 302 3.54 -12.59 11.75
C SER A 302 4.13 -11.22 11.41
N LEU A 303 4.35 -10.37 12.41
CA LEU A 303 5.05 -9.10 12.25
C LEU A 303 6.51 -9.31 11.79
N GLU A 304 7.20 -10.29 12.39
CA GLU A 304 8.60 -10.63 12.04
C GLU A 304 8.72 -11.07 10.57
N ALA A 305 7.67 -11.70 10.02
CA ALA A 305 7.64 -12.06 8.60
C ALA A 305 7.59 -10.81 7.71
N LEU A 306 6.78 -9.82 8.07
CA LEU A 306 6.70 -8.53 7.37
C LEU A 306 8.01 -7.74 7.46
N GLU A 307 8.62 -7.67 8.65
CA GLU A 307 9.92 -7.03 8.88
C GLU A 307 11.02 -7.67 8.03
N ARG A 308 11.05 -9.01 8.02
CA ARG A 308 12.01 -9.77 7.22
C ARG A 308 11.82 -9.52 5.72
N GLU A 309 10.59 -9.48 5.23
CA GLU A 309 10.30 -9.22 3.82
C GLU A 309 10.74 -7.83 3.38
N ALA A 310 10.41 -6.80 4.16
CA ALA A 310 10.89 -5.44 3.92
C ALA A 310 12.43 -5.35 3.93
N ALA A 311 13.09 -6.03 4.89
CA ALA A 311 14.54 -6.10 4.94
C ALA A 311 15.14 -6.79 3.71
N LEU A 312 14.56 -7.90 3.24
CA LEU A 312 15.00 -8.63 2.04
C LEU A 312 14.93 -7.75 0.78
N ILE A 313 13.85 -6.98 0.60
CA ILE A 313 13.71 -6.04 -0.51
C ILE A 313 14.87 -5.05 -0.50
N LYS A 314 15.18 -4.48 0.65
CA LYS A 314 16.29 -3.53 0.82
C LYS A 314 17.65 -4.16 0.57
N GLU A 315 17.88 -5.36 1.12
CA GLU A 315 19.11 -6.14 0.97
C GLU A 315 19.39 -6.49 -0.51
N LEU A 316 18.36 -6.79 -1.28
CA LEU A 316 18.47 -7.06 -2.71
C LEU A 316 18.81 -5.82 -3.56
N GLY A 317 18.84 -4.61 -2.96
CA GLY A 317 19.23 -3.37 -3.63
C GLY A 317 18.10 -2.57 -4.23
N PHE A 318 16.86 -2.96 -3.99
CA PHE A 318 15.69 -2.16 -4.34
C PHE A 318 15.57 -0.94 -3.40
N ASN A 319 15.04 0.16 -3.91
CA ASN A 319 14.71 1.34 -3.11
C ASN A 319 13.20 1.49 -2.86
N GLY A 320 12.42 0.49 -3.30
CA GLY A 320 10.99 0.44 -3.10
C GLY A 320 10.34 -0.78 -3.74
N LEU A 321 9.03 -0.80 -3.68
CA LEU A 321 8.20 -1.89 -4.19
C LEU A 321 6.89 -1.35 -4.76
N ARG A 322 6.25 -2.17 -5.58
CA ARG A 322 4.86 -2.00 -5.96
C ARG A 322 4.05 -3.09 -5.28
N MET A 323 3.13 -2.69 -4.39
CA MET A 323 2.19 -3.58 -3.74
C MET A 323 1.06 -3.88 -4.72
N HIS A 324 1.05 -5.11 -5.26
CA HIS A 324 0.31 -5.42 -6.48
C HIS A 324 -1.10 -5.94 -6.20
N GLN A 325 -2.10 -5.12 -6.54
CA GLN A 325 -3.53 -5.44 -6.49
C GLN A 325 -4.03 -5.91 -5.10
N VAL A 326 -3.36 -5.50 -4.05
CA VAL A 326 -3.75 -5.71 -2.65
C VAL A 326 -3.34 -4.50 -1.83
N SER A 327 -4.13 -4.10 -0.83
CA SER A 327 -3.69 -3.07 0.10
C SER A 327 -2.61 -3.63 1.02
N ALA A 328 -1.56 -2.87 1.26
CA ALA A 328 -0.52 -3.27 2.21
C ALA A 328 -1.08 -3.45 3.63
N ASP A 329 -0.50 -4.36 4.40
CA ASP A 329 -0.69 -4.37 5.84
C ASP A 329 -0.08 -3.07 6.42
N PRO A 330 -0.78 -2.30 7.28
CA PRO A 330 -0.24 -1.07 7.85
C PRO A 330 1.09 -1.27 8.58
N ARG A 331 1.30 -2.44 9.21
CA ARG A 331 2.56 -2.80 9.87
C ARG A 331 3.71 -2.96 8.87
N PHE A 332 3.42 -3.47 7.66
CA PHE A 332 4.41 -3.52 6.58
C PHE A 332 4.77 -2.13 6.06
N LEU A 333 3.79 -1.22 5.95
CA LEU A 333 4.08 0.18 5.60
C LEU A 333 4.96 0.86 6.66
N GLU A 334 4.71 0.59 7.94
CA GLU A 334 5.61 1.08 9.02
C GLU A 334 7.03 0.53 8.87
N CYS A 335 7.20 -0.75 8.53
CA CYS A 335 8.52 -1.31 8.22
C CYS A 335 9.17 -0.57 7.04
N CYS A 336 8.42 -0.29 5.97
CA CYS A 336 8.89 0.48 4.82
C CYS A 336 9.29 1.91 5.20
N ASP A 337 8.52 2.58 6.06
CA ASP A 337 8.80 3.93 6.55
C ASP A 337 10.13 3.99 7.29
N ARG A 338 10.37 3.01 8.19
CA ARG A 338 11.57 2.96 9.03
C ARG A 338 12.81 2.46 8.30
N LEU A 339 12.65 1.55 7.35
CA LEU A 339 13.75 1.02 6.53
C LEU A 339 14.10 1.90 5.32
N GLY A 340 13.24 2.84 4.96
CA GLY A 340 13.42 3.66 3.79
C GLY A 340 13.16 2.88 2.50
N LEU A 341 11.94 2.36 2.33
CA LEU A 341 11.44 1.79 1.09
C LEU A 341 10.30 2.64 0.56
N LEU A 342 10.32 2.97 -0.72
CA LEU A 342 9.20 3.63 -1.39
C LEU A 342 8.14 2.61 -1.76
N VAL A 343 6.86 2.98 -1.68
CA VAL A 343 5.73 2.10 -2.01
C VAL A 343 4.84 2.75 -3.05
N LEU A 344 4.55 2.03 -4.13
CA LEU A 344 3.47 2.31 -5.06
C LEU A 344 2.34 1.34 -4.76
N ALA A 345 1.14 1.82 -4.43
CA ALA A 345 0.04 0.99 -3.96
C ALA A 345 -1.06 0.86 -5.01
N ASP A 346 -1.35 -0.39 -5.38
CA ASP A 346 -2.46 -0.70 -6.26
C ASP A 346 -3.77 -0.88 -5.49
N THR A 347 -4.88 -0.63 -6.17
CA THR A 347 -6.20 -1.07 -5.73
C THR A 347 -6.47 -2.48 -6.27
N ALA A 348 -7.14 -3.32 -5.48
CA ALA A 348 -7.58 -4.64 -5.95
C ALA A 348 -8.55 -4.50 -7.13
N ALA A 349 -8.27 -5.18 -8.24
CA ALA A 349 -9.11 -5.13 -9.43
C ALA A 349 -10.42 -5.91 -9.24
N ALA A 350 -11.53 -5.36 -9.74
CA ALA A 350 -12.70 -6.11 -10.17
C ALA A 350 -12.52 -6.57 -11.63
N TYR A 351 -13.22 -7.63 -12.07
CA TYR A 351 -13.04 -8.19 -13.41
C TYR A 351 -14.26 -7.98 -14.32
N ARG A 352 -15.21 -7.16 -13.88
CA ARG A 352 -16.38 -6.74 -14.66
C ARG A 352 -16.60 -5.25 -14.53
N PHE A 353 -16.90 -4.59 -15.66
CA PHE A 353 -17.29 -3.19 -15.66
C PHE A 353 -18.79 -3.06 -15.38
N SER A 354 -19.13 -2.40 -14.27
CA SER A 354 -20.50 -2.03 -13.89
C SER A 354 -20.49 -0.87 -12.90
N ALA A 355 -21.65 -0.28 -12.67
CA ALA A 355 -21.80 0.75 -11.64
C ALA A 355 -21.50 0.21 -10.22
N THR A 356 -21.83 -1.07 -9.97
CA THR A 356 -21.55 -1.74 -8.69
C THR A 356 -20.04 -1.93 -8.50
N ALA A 357 -19.35 -2.47 -9.50
CA ALA A 357 -17.89 -2.66 -9.44
C ALA A 357 -17.16 -1.32 -9.26
N LEU A 358 -17.55 -0.28 -10.01
CA LEU A 358 -16.93 1.04 -9.91
C LEU A 358 -17.14 1.66 -8.51
N ARG A 359 -18.35 1.55 -7.94
CA ARG A 359 -18.63 2.00 -6.57
C ARG A 359 -17.75 1.27 -5.56
N ARG A 360 -17.70 -0.07 -5.62
CA ARG A 360 -16.88 -0.88 -4.71
C ARG A 360 -15.40 -0.52 -4.78
N THR A 361 -14.87 -0.39 -6.00
CA THR A 361 -13.46 0.02 -6.20
C THR A 361 -13.20 1.43 -5.65
N ALA A 362 -14.16 2.37 -5.81
CA ALA A 362 -14.04 3.71 -5.26
C ALA A 362 -14.09 3.72 -3.73
N ASP A 363 -15.00 2.95 -3.12
CA ASP A 363 -15.14 2.83 -1.67
C ASP A 363 -13.84 2.26 -1.06
N GLU A 364 -13.26 1.21 -1.64
CA GLU A 364 -11.97 0.63 -1.22
C GLU A 364 -10.82 1.64 -1.35
N LEU A 365 -10.70 2.31 -2.50
CA LEU A 365 -9.66 3.32 -2.71
C LEU A 365 -9.75 4.45 -1.68
N MET A 366 -10.95 4.95 -1.40
CA MET A 366 -11.17 6.01 -0.41
C MET A 366 -10.77 5.56 0.99
N ALA A 367 -11.15 4.35 1.39
CA ALA A 367 -10.85 3.80 2.70
C ALA A 367 -9.34 3.54 2.89
N VAL A 368 -8.67 2.96 1.89
CA VAL A 368 -7.22 2.72 1.90
C VAL A 368 -6.45 4.04 1.93
N ILE A 369 -6.82 5.03 1.12
CA ILE A 369 -6.18 6.36 1.17
C ILE A 369 -6.35 7.00 2.56
N ALA A 370 -7.54 6.94 3.13
CA ALA A 370 -7.81 7.52 4.44
C ALA A 370 -6.96 6.87 5.55
N ARG A 371 -6.72 5.55 5.46
CA ARG A 371 -5.89 4.80 6.39
C ARG A 371 -4.40 5.11 6.21
N ASP A 372 -3.90 5.09 4.95
CA ASP A 372 -2.47 4.95 4.68
C ASP A 372 -1.75 6.25 4.31
N ARG A 373 -2.47 7.34 4.05
CA ARG A 373 -1.88 8.60 3.54
C ARG A 373 -0.84 9.27 4.45
N ASN A 374 -0.72 8.88 5.73
CA ASN A 374 0.31 9.42 6.62
C ASN A 374 1.68 8.74 6.43
N HIS A 375 1.74 7.55 5.81
CA HIS A 375 2.99 6.83 5.62
C HIS A 375 3.94 7.57 4.65
N PRO A 376 5.16 7.93 5.08
CA PRO A 376 6.12 8.60 4.19
C PRO A 376 6.65 7.69 3.08
N SER A 377 6.68 6.38 3.27
CA SER A 377 7.06 5.41 2.24
C SER A 377 6.13 5.43 1.03
N LEU A 378 4.85 5.67 1.24
CA LEU A 378 3.85 5.63 0.19
C LEU A 378 3.96 6.84 -0.74
N ILE A 379 4.29 6.62 -2.03
CA ILE A 379 4.52 7.68 -3.01
C ILE A 379 3.45 7.80 -4.09
N GLY A 380 2.60 6.80 -4.26
CA GLY A 380 1.59 6.85 -5.31
C GLY A 380 0.51 5.79 -5.21
N TRP A 381 -0.55 6.03 -5.99
CA TRP A 381 -1.76 5.22 -6.07
C TRP A 381 -2.01 4.74 -7.49
N VAL A 382 -2.41 3.48 -7.63
CA VAL A 382 -2.76 2.85 -8.92
C VAL A 382 -4.20 2.30 -8.84
N PRO A 383 -5.20 3.09 -9.27
CA PRO A 383 -6.60 2.67 -9.23
C PRO A 383 -6.96 1.47 -10.10
N PHE A 384 -6.33 1.33 -11.27
CA PHE A 384 -6.53 0.19 -12.17
C PHE A 384 -5.20 -0.36 -12.67
N ASN A 385 -5.14 -1.68 -12.80
CA ASN A 385 -4.02 -2.41 -13.38
C ASN A 385 -4.46 -3.14 -14.65
N GLU A 386 -3.65 -3.03 -15.72
CA GLU A 386 -3.80 -3.80 -16.99
C GLU A 386 -5.21 -3.77 -17.60
N SER A 387 -5.96 -2.72 -17.32
CA SER A 387 -7.36 -2.61 -17.76
C SER A 387 -8.28 -3.75 -17.28
N TRP A 388 -7.89 -4.51 -16.23
CA TRP A 388 -8.78 -5.50 -15.63
C TRP A 388 -10.07 -4.83 -15.16
N GLY A 389 -11.20 -5.43 -15.48
CA GLY A 389 -12.52 -4.82 -15.24
C GLY A 389 -12.93 -3.75 -16.26
N LEU A 390 -12.06 -3.38 -17.20
CA LEU A 390 -12.27 -2.35 -18.23
C LEU A 390 -12.00 -2.94 -19.65
N PRO A 391 -12.73 -3.98 -20.08
CA PRO A 391 -12.39 -4.75 -21.28
C PRO A 391 -12.44 -3.94 -22.59
N ASP A 392 -13.23 -2.85 -22.60
CA ASP A 392 -13.43 -2.01 -23.78
C ASP A 392 -12.75 -0.65 -23.64
N LEU A 393 -11.76 -0.49 -22.75
CA LEU A 393 -11.15 0.79 -22.41
C LEU A 393 -10.66 1.56 -23.65
N GLN A 394 -10.17 0.84 -24.67
CA GLN A 394 -9.70 1.44 -25.91
C GLN A 394 -10.80 2.18 -26.68
N SER A 395 -12.04 1.71 -26.65
CA SER A 395 -13.16 2.23 -27.45
C SER A 395 -14.29 2.84 -26.63
N SER A 396 -14.41 2.47 -25.37
CA SER A 396 -15.51 2.89 -24.50
C SER A 396 -15.21 4.17 -23.75
N ARG A 397 -15.87 5.25 -24.13
CA ARG A 397 -15.78 6.52 -23.38
C ARG A 397 -16.20 6.39 -21.93
N SER A 398 -17.17 5.54 -21.62
CA SER A 398 -17.63 5.30 -20.24
C SER A 398 -16.51 4.72 -19.38
N GLN A 399 -15.73 3.76 -19.91
CA GLN A 399 -14.59 3.19 -19.19
C GLN A 399 -13.43 4.18 -19.07
N GLN A 400 -13.18 5.00 -20.12
CA GLN A 400 -12.19 6.09 -20.05
C GLN A 400 -12.54 7.10 -18.95
N HIS A 401 -13.80 7.54 -18.88
CA HIS A 401 -14.27 8.42 -17.81
C HIS A 401 -14.22 7.80 -16.43
N ALA A 402 -14.36 6.47 -16.31
CA ALA A 402 -14.18 5.78 -15.05
C ALA A 402 -12.71 5.88 -14.55
N VAL A 403 -11.75 5.71 -15.46
CA VAL A 403 -10.31 5.89 -15.14
C VAL A 403 -10.03 7.34 -14.73
N GLU A 404 -10.55 8.31 -15.47
CA GLU A 404 -10.42 9.74 -15.14
C GLU A 404 -11.02 10.05 -13.76
N ALA A 405 -12.22 9.53 -13.48
CA ALA A 405 -12.90 9.75 -12.20
C ALA A 405 -12.09 9.19 -11.02
N MET A 406 -11.55 7.97 -11.14
CA MET A 406 -10.75 7.34 -10.09
C MET A 406 -9.40 8.04 -9.89
N TYR A 407 -8.75 8.47 -10.97
CA TYR A 407 -7.56 9.32 -10.89
C TYR A 407 -7.85 10.62 -10.13
N HIS A 408 -8.91 11.34 -10.49
CA HIS A 408 -9.27 12.59 -9.83
C HIS A 408 -9.73 12.36 -8.38
N LEU A 409 -10.37 11.24 -8.08
CA LEU A 409 -10.71 10.85 -6.71
C LEU A 409 -9.45 10.68 -5.85
N ALA A 410 -8.46 9.93 -6.34
CA ALA A 410 -7.19 9.77 -5.65
C ALA A 410 -6.50 11.12 -5.41
N LYS A 411 -6.42 11.98 -6.44
CA LYS A 411 -5.82 13.33 -6.33
C LYS A 411 -6.61 14.28 -5.44
N ALA A 412 -7.94 14.13 -5.33
CA ALA A 412 -8.76 14.94 -4.43
C ALA A 412 -8.53 14.58 -2.95
N LEU A 413 -8.28 13.30 -2.68
CA LEU A 413 -8.06 12.79 -1.32
C LEU A 413 -6.60 12.91 -0.89
N ASP A 414 -5.67 12.77 -1.83
CA ASP A 414 -4.23 12.78 -1.59
C ASP A 414 -3.49 13.49 -2.74
N PRO A 415 -3.48 14.82 -2.76
CA PRO A 415 -2.92 15.60 -3.86
C PRO A 415 -1.39 15.55 -3.97
N ASP A 416 -0.71 15.16 -2.90
CA ASP A 416 0.75 15.22 -2.76
C ASP A 416 1.45 13.90 -3.15
N ARG A 417 0.67 12.90 -3.64
CA ARG A 417 1.20 11.66 -4.21
C ARG A 417 0.88 11.58 -5.69
N ILE A 418 1.72 10.84 -6.42
CA ILE A 418 1.43 10.55 -7.83
C ILE A 418 0.25 9.57 -7.94
N ALA A 419 -0.46 9.63 -9.05
CA ALA A 419 -1.49 8.66 -9.36
C ALA A 419 -1.35 8.20 -10.81
N LEU A 420 -1.43 6.89 -11.03
CA LEU A 420 -1.49 6.26 -12.35
C LEU A 420 -2.91 5.75 -12.54
N GLY A 421 -3.70 6.39 -13.40
CA GLY A 421 -5.12 6.07 -13.54
C GLY A 421 -5.38 4.62 -13.95
N ASN A 422 -4.61 4.12 -14.91
CA ASN A 422 -4.53 2.70 -15.29
C ASN A 422 -3.08 2.37 -15.65
N ASP A 423 -2.54 1.34 -15.06
CA ASP A 423 -1.14 0.96 -15.20
C ASP A 423 -0.93 -0.16 -16.23
N GLY A 424 0.19 -0.11 -16.93
CA GLY A 424 0.72 -1.20 -17.76
C GLY A 424 0.21 -1.27 -19.19
N TRP A 425 -1.10 -1.14 -19.42
CA TRP A 425 -1.66 -1.34 -20.76
C TRP A 425 -2.14 -0.04 -21.42
N HIS A 426 -3.42 0.30 -21.26
CA HIS A 426 -3.99 1.48 -21.88
C HIS A 426 -3.94 2.65 -20.91
N HIS A 427 -3.16 3.65 -21.21
CA HIS A 427 -3.08 4.85 -20.40
C HIS A 427 -4.09 5.90 -20.85
N VAL A 428 -4.89 6.43 -19.93
CA VAL A 428 -5.89 7.48 -20.16
C VAL A 428 -5.45 8.78 -19.51
N VAL A 429 -5.10 8.72 -18.22
CA VAL A 429 -4.71 9.85 -17.38
C VAL A 429 -3.80 9.36 -16.25
N GLY A 430 -2.84 10.19 -15.84
CA GLY A 430 -1.94 9.90 -14.73
C GLY A 430 -0.84 10.95 -14.60
N ASP A 431 -0.18 11.00 -13.45
CA ASP A 431 1.02 11.83 -13.23
C ASP A 431 2.28 11.19 -13.86
N ALA A 432 2.25 9.88 -14.08
CA ALA A 432 3.28 9.09 -14.75
C ALA A 432 2.63 8.04 -15.66
N VAL A 433 3.38 7.47 -16.60
CA VAL A 433 2.97 6.35 -17.44
C VAL A 433 3.66 5.09 -16.96
N GLY A 434 2.89 4.09 -16.56
CA GLY A 434 3.38 2.75 -16.29
C GLY A 434 3.30 1.87 -17.55
N VAL A 435 4.33 1.07 -17.77
CA VAL A 435 4.44 0.16 -18.91
C VAL A 435 4.79 -1.24 -18.42
N HIS A 436 4.09 -2.25 -18.95
CA HIS A 436 4.43 -3.66 -18.76
C HIS A 436 5.10 -4.21 -20.01
N ASP A 437 6.36 -4.61 -19.90
CA ASP A 437 7.13 -5.18 -21.01
C ASP A 437 8.00 -6.35 -20.54
N TYR A 438 7.57 -7.54 -20.87
CA TYR A 438 8.24 -8.79 -20.52
C TYR A 438 9.23 -9.28 -21.58
N ALA A 439 9.73 -8.40 -22.45
CA ALA A 439 10.81 -8.75 -23.36
C ALA A 439 12.06 -9.16 -22.57
N GLN A 440 12.56 -10.38 -22.82
CA GLN A 440 13.75 -10.93 -22.19
C GLN A 440 15.01 -10.75 -23.03
N ASP A 441 14.92 -10.04 -24.16
CA ASP A 441 16.05 -9.65 -25.00
C ASP A 441 16.55 -8.24 -24.59
N PRO A 442 17.75 -8.10 -24.02
CA PRO A 442 18.30 -6.80 -23.65
C PRO A 442 18.38 -5.80 -24.84
N ALA A 443 18.67 -6.29 -26.05
CA ALA A 443 18.75 -5.42 -27.23
C ALA A 443 17.38 -4.78 -27.55
N ARG A 444 16.31 -5.52 -27.33
CA ARG A 444 14.93 -5.03 -27.50
C ARG A 444 14.55 -3.99 -26.46
N LEU A 445 14.94 -4.19 -25.19
CA LEU A 445 14.72 -3.20 -24.14
C LEU A 445 15.53 -1.92 -24.43
N ARG A 446 16.79 -2.05 -24.86
CA ARG A 446 17.60 -0.88 -25.28
C ARG A 446 16.96 -0.12 -26.43
N GLN A 447 16.43 -0.83 -27.45
CA GLN A 447 15.75 -0.22 -28.58
C GLN A 447 14.55 0.61 -28.13
N ARG A 448 13.75 0.09 -27.17
CA ARG A 448 12.50 0.71 -26.70
C ARG A 448 12.74 1.81 -25.66
N TYR A 449 13.74 1.65 -24.80
CA TYR A 449 13.87 2.47 -23.58
C TYR A 449 15.24 3.11 -23.40
N GLY A 450 16.20 2.83 -24.25
CA GLY A 450 17.60 3.28 -24.10
C GLY A 450 17.81 4.80 -24.24
N SER A 451 16.78 5.58 -24.55
CA SER A 451 16.83 7.05 -24.59
C SER A 451 15.41 7.63 -24.47
N PRO A 452 15.26 8.92 -24.08
CA PRO A 452 13.95 9.58 -24.07
C PRO A 452 13.23 9.56 -25.42
N ALA A 453 13.97 9.65 -26.53
CA ALA A 453 13.39 9.57 -27.87
C ALA A 453 12.84 8.16 -28.19
N ALA A 454 13.56 7.12 -27.78
CA ALA A 454 13.10 5.74 -27.93
C ALA A 454 11.85 5.45 -27.08
N VAL A 455 11.79 6.00 -25.88
CA VAL A 455 10.60 5.92 -25.01
C VAL A 455 9.40 6.60 -25.69
N ASP A 456 9.56 7.81 -26.21
CA ASP A 456 8.49 8.53 -26.93
C ASP A 456 7.98 7.73 -28.13
N GLU A 457 8.89 7.15 -28.92
CA GLU A 457 8.55 6.29 -30.04
C GLU A 457 7.77 5.07 -29.58
N THR A 458 8.23 4.37 -28.52
CA THR A 458 7.57 3.18 -27.97
C THR A 458 6.15 3.48 -27.47
N LEU A 459 5.95 4.62 -26.81
CA LEU A 459 4.62 5.01 -26.32
C LEU A 459 3.62 5.30 -27.46
N HIS A 460 4.10 5.78 -28.60
CA HIS A 460 3.24 6.24 -29.70
C HIS A 460 3.15 5.25 -30.87
N TRP A 461 4.19 4.47 -31.14
CA TRP A 461 4.32 3.68 -32.35
C TRP A 461 4.59 2.19 -32.13
N GLU A 462 5.40 1.85 -31.15
CA GLU A 462 5.76 0.49 -30.83
C GLU A 462 5.21 0.09 -29.46
N GLN A 463 4.46 -1.00 -29.45
CA GLN A 463 3.76 -1.40 -28.24
C GLN A 463 4.30 -2.72 -27.75
N PRO A 464 4.74 -2.80 -26.47
CA PRO A 464 5.25 -4.03 -25.91
C PRO A 464 4.29 -5.21 -26.03
N ALA A 465 2.99 -4.93 -25.87
CA ALA A 465 1.93 -5.96 -25.86
C ALA A 465 1.06 -5.97 -27.13
N GLY A 466 1.47 -5.31 -28.23
CA GLY A 466 0.68 -5.20 -29.46
C GLY A 466 -0.60 -4.38 -29.31
N ARG A 467 -0.61 -3.39 -28.40
CA ARG A 467 -1.76 -2.52 -28.07
C ARG A 467 -1.33 -1.06 -27.99
N PRO A 468 -2.20 -0.08 -28.31
CA PRO A 468 -1.90 1.32 -28.03
C PRO A 468 -1.73 1.57 -26.54
N LEU A 469 -0.56 2.06 -26.11
CA LEU A 469 -0.33 2.38 -24.72
C LEU A 469 -1.07 3.66 -24.32
N VAL A 470 -1.06 4.68 -25.16
CA VAL A 470 -1.73 5.95 -24.86
C VAL A 470 -2.99 6.09 -25.71
N LEU A 471 -4.15 6.23 -25.05
CA LEU A 471 -5.43 6.42 -25.71
C LEU A 471 -5.70 7.91 -25.94
N GLY A 472 -5.96 8.28 -27.19
CA GLY A 472 -6.35 9.63 -27.60
C GLY A 472 -5.40 10.28 -28.59
N SER A 473 -5.85 10.43 -29.83
CA SER A 473 -5.13 11.18 -30.86
C SER A 473 -5.15 12.67 -30.55
N GLY A 474 -4.01 13.29 -30.29
CA GLY A 474 -3.84 14.74 -30.23
C GLY A 474 -4.22 15.43 -28.90
N ALA A 475 -5.09 14.84 -28.08
CA ALA A 475 -5.47 15.44 -26.80
C ALA A 475 -4.39 15.25 -25.71
N VAL A 476 -3.59 14.20 -25.80
CA VAL A 476 -2.48 13.95 -24.86
C VAL A 476 -1.36 14.97 -25.03
N ARG A 477 -1.11 15.47 -26.24
CA ARG A 477 -0.18 16.60 -26.46
C ARG A 477 -0.71 17.94 -25.95
N ALA A 478 -2.04 18.11 -25.84
CA ALA A 478 -2.68 19.36 -25.43
C ALA A 478 -3.32 19.30 -24.03
N GLY A 479 -3.49 18.11 -23.46
CA GLY A 479 -4.26 17.87 -22.24
C GLY A 479 -3.58 17.01 -21.19
N TRP A 480 -2.31 16.64 -21.37
CA TRP A 480 -1.54 16.22 -20.21
C TRP A 480 -1.64 17.37 -19.20
N PRO A 481 -2.00 17.14 -17.95
CA PRO A 481 -2.10 18.22 -16.99
C PRO A 481 -0.73 18.86 -16.81
N THR A 482 -0.36 19.76 -17.74
CA THR A 482 0.40 20.90 -17.28
C THR A 482 -0.42 21.40 -16.13
N ARG A 483 0.10 21.38 -14.89
CA ARG A 483 -0.54 21.98 -13.72
C ARG A 483 -1.46 23.07 -14.23
N SER A 484 -2.78 22.87 -14.12
CA SER A 484 -3.72 23.90 -14.52
C SER A 484 -3.24 25.12 -13.78
N ALA A 485 -2.64 26.02 -14.52
CA ALA A 485 -2.40 27.34 -14.00
C ALA A 485 -3.80 27.86 -13.68
N SER A 486 -4.24 27.65 -12.45
CA SER A 486 -5.14 28.58 -11.83
C SER A 486 -4.52 29.92 -12.18
N PRO A 487 -5.22 30.87 -12.81
CA PRO A 487 -4.64 32.17 -13.10
C PRO A 487 -3.99 32.62 -11.77
N PRO A 488 -2.72 33.01 -11.76
CA PRO A 488 -2.09 33.47 -10.54
C PRO A 488 -2.99 34.55 -9.94
N PRO A 489 -3.19 34.61 -8.64
CA PRO A 489 -3.87 35.72 -8.03
C PRO A 489 -3.16 37.00 -8.52
N PRO A 490 -3.90 38.09 -8.79
CA PRO A 490 -3.32 39.30 -9.32
C PRO A 490 -2.09 39.68 -8.47
N PRO A 491 -0.98 40.10 -9.10
CA PRO A 491 0.26 40.34 -8.38
C PRO A 491 0.03 41.44 -7.35
N PHE A 492 0.45 41.14 -6.11
CA PHE A 492 0.58 42.21 -5.11
C PHE A 492 1.59 43.24 -5.65
N PRO A 493 1.30 44.54 -5.57
CA PRO A 493 2.22 45.56 -6.07
C PRO A 493 3.52 45.52 -5.25
N GLY A 494 4.64 45.22 -5.89
CA GLY A 494 5.94 45.38 -5.26
C GLY A 494 6.99 44.27 -5.41
N HIS A 495 6.71 43.15 -6.09
CA HIS A 495 7.75 42.14 -6.37
C HIS A 495 8.17 42.14 -7.85
N PRO A 496 9.50 42.12 -8.16
CA PRO A 496 9.98 42.07 -9.52
C PRO A 496 9.59 40.73 -10.18
N SER A 497 9.04 40.81 -11.38
CA SER A 497 8.65 39.73 -12.23
C SER A 497 9.83 38.81 -12.52
N SER A 498 9.75 37.57 -12.10
CA SER A 498 10.63 36.50 -12.58
C SER A 498 10.43 36.29 -14.09
N SER A 499 11.53 36.00 -14.77
CA SER A 499 11.75 35.83 -16.21
C SER A 499 10.64 35.11 -16.97
N PRO A 500 10.46 35.39 -18.27
CA PRO A 500 9.44 34.76 -19.09
C PRO A 500 9.69 33.27 -19.20
N ARG A 501 8.69 32.48 -18.80
CA ARG A 501 8.68 31.03 -19.01
C ARG A 501 8.81 30.76 -20.49
N ARG A 502 9.89 30.11 -20.90
CA ARG A 502 9.98 29.48 -22.22
C ARG A 502 8.78 28.54 -22.34
N GLY A 503 8.17 28.54 -23.54
CA GLY A 503 6.94 27.80 -23.82
C GLY A 503 7.00 26.37 -23.34
N ALA A 504 5.85 25.85 -22.92
CA ALA A 504 5.62 24.45 -22.61
C ALA A 504 5.82 23.63 -23.89
N ALA A 505 7.07 23.38 -24.25
CA ALA A 505 7.47 22.47 -25.29
C ALA A 505 7.72 21.10 -24.65
N ASP A 506 6.83 20.17 -24.97
CA ASP A 506 7.12 18.76 -25.23
C ASP A 506 8.07 18.05 -24.23
N THR A 507 7.73 18.02 -22.94
CA THR A 507 8.35 17.06 -22.02
C THR A 507 7.38 15.91 -21.80
N LEU A 508 7.82 14.69 -22.13
CA LEU A 508 7.12 13.47 -21.78
C LEU A 508 6.88 13.43 -20.25
N PRO A 509 5.76 12.84 -19.80
CA PRO A 509 5.62 12.47 -18.40
C PRO A 509 6.70 11.46 -18.01
N PRO A 510 6.97 11.26 -16.71
CA PRO A 510 7.79 10.16 -16.26
C PRO A 510 7.21 8.84 -16.77
N VAL A 511 8.07 8.00 -17.35
CA VAL A 511 7.73 6.64 -17.78
C VAL A 511 8.45 5.65 -16.89
N VAL A 512 7.72 4.72 -16.31
CA VAL A 512 8.24 3.67 -15.45
C VAL A 512 7.88 2.31 -16.06
N LEU A 513 8.85 1.39 -16.17
CA LEU A 513 8.53 -0.01 -16.41
C LEU A 513 7.97 -0.59 -15.12
N THR A 514 6.66 -0.50 -14.94
CA THR A 514 5.97 -0.95 -13.73
C THR A 514 5.83 -2.47 -13.62
N GLU A 515 6.09 -3.19 -14.72
CA GLU A 515 6.34 -4.63 -14.71
C GLU A 515 7.31 -5.00 -15.85
N PHE A 516 8.37 -5.74 -15.53
CA PHE A 516 9.30 -6.29 -16.51
C PHE A 516 10.09 -7.47 -15.95
N GLY A 517 10.80 -8.18 -16.81
CA GLY A 517 11.65 -9.30 -16.42
C GLY A 517 10.89 -10.63 -16.42
N GLY A 518 10.33 -11.02 -15.29
CA GLY A 518 9.55 -12.26 -15.20
C GLY A 518 10.37 -13.52 -15.50
N ILE A 519 11.68 -13.53 -15.18
CA ILE A 519 12.58 -14.63 -15.51
C ILE A 519 12.35 -15.80 -14.55
N SER A 520 12.01 -16.97 -15.08
CA SER A 520 11.91 -18.21 -14.31
C SER A 520 13.26 -18.90 -14.18
N ALA A 521 13.60 -19.35 -12.99
CA ALA A 521 14.81 -20.12 -12.70
C ALA A 521 14.51 -21.57 -12.29
N HIS A 522 13.29 -22.00 -12.39
CA HIS A 522 12.83 -23.33 -11.99
C HIS A 522 12.06 -23.99 -13.13
N ARG A 523 12.35 -25.26 -13.41
CA ARG A 523 11.55 -26.08 -14.34
C ARG A 523 10.56 -26.90 -13.54
N ASP A 524 9.39 -26.34 -13.33
CA ASP A 524 8.25 -27.05 -12.82
C ASP A 524 7.29 -27.29 -14.01
N PRO A 525 6.97 -28.55 -14.36
CA PRO A 525 6.04 -28.83 -15.46
C PRO A 525 4.63 -28.29 -15.22
N GLU A 526 4.24 -28.09 -13.95
CA GLU A 526 2.94 -27.57 -13.55
C GLU A 526 2.94 -26.04 -13.40
N ALA A 527 4.12 -25.40 -13.37
CA ALA A 527 4.23 -23.96 -13.30
C ALA A 527 3.85 -23.27 -14.61
N TRP A 528 3.19 -22.14 -14.48
CA TRP A 528 2.92 -21.28 -15.63
C TRP A 528 4.25 -20.64 -16.14
N GLN A 529 4.56 -20.86 -17.42
CA GLN A 529 5.84 -20.46 -18.04
C GLN A 529 5.61 -19.38 -19.12
N ALA A 530 4.97 -18.27 -18.79
CA ALA A 530 4.46 -17.35 -19.79
C ALA A 530 5.44 -16.30 -20.30
N TYR A 531 6.45 -15.91 -19.52
CA TYR A 531 7.25 -14.72 -19.89
C TYR A 531 8.53 -15.01 -20.67
N GLY A 532 8.90 -16.27 -20.91
CA GLY A 532 10.08 -16.59 -21.71
C GLY A 532 10.79 -17.89 -21.34
N GLU A 533 12.06 -18.00 -21.70
CA GLU A 533 12.86 -19.20 -21.42
C GLU A 533 13.23 -19.31 -19.94
N VAL A 534 13.22 -20.54 -19.42
CA VAL A 534 13.70 -20.85 -18.09
C VAL A 534 15.21 -20.86 -18.08
N VAL A 535 15.84 -20.07 -17.21
CA VAL A 535 17.29 -20.05 -17.02
C VAL A 535 17.72 -21.00 -15.88
N ALA A 536 18.97 -21.44 -15.88
CA ALA A 536 19.54 -22.14 -14.73
C ALA A 536 19.68 -21.16 -13.54
N ALA A 537 19.50 -21.63 -12.31
CA ALA A 537 19.51 -20.78 -11.11
C ALA A 537 20.83 -19.98 -10.94
N ASP A 538 21.96 -20.57 -11.30
CA ASP A 538 23.29 -19.92 -11.30
C ASP A 538 23.41 -18.79 -12.34
N ARG A 539 22.55 -18.76 -13.36
CA ARG A 539 22.49 -17.73 -14.40
C ARG A 539 21.44 -16.65 -14.14
N LEU A 540 20.55 -16.84 -13.16
CA LEU A 540 19.45 -15.90 -12.88
C LEU A 540 19.96 -14.46 -12.68
N ALA A 541 20.93 -14.25 -11.80
CA ALA A 541 21.49 -12.92 -11.54
C ALA A 541 22.10 -12.28 -12.79
N ALA A 542 22.75 -13.07 -13.65
CA ALA A 542 23.33 -12.56 -14.89
C ALA A 542 22.24 -12.16 -15.90
N ALA A 543 21.17 -12.96 -16.02
CA ALA A 543 20.04 -12.64 -16.88
C ALA A 543 19.30 -11.38 -16.41
N VAL A 544 18.99 -11.29 -15.11
CA VAL A 544 18.39 -10.09 -14.49
C VAL A 544 19.28 -8.86 -14.73
N GLY A 545 20.60 -8.99 -14.45
CA GLY A 545 21.53 -7.88 -14.62
C GLY A 545 21.66 -7.39 -16.06
N ALA A 546 21.53 -8.28 -17.05
CA ALA A 546 21.53 -7.91 -18.46
C ALA A 546 20.31 -7.06 -18.84
N LEU A 547 19.13 -7.38 -18.30
CA LEU A 547 17.91 -6.58 -18.51
C LEU A 547 18.00 -5.24 -17.78
N VAL A 548 18.43 -5.24 -16.51
CA VAL A 548 18.55 -4.03 -15.68
C VAL A 548 19.53 -3.02 -16.26
N ALA A 549 20.60 -3.50 -16.90
CA ALA A 549 21.58 -2.62 -17.55
C ALA A 549 20.96 -1.74 -18.65
N GLU A 550 19.90 -2.20 -19.29
CA GLU A 550 19.23 -1.49 -20.40
C GLU A 550 18.14 -0.52 -19.94
N VAL A 551 17.60 -0.74 -18.73
CA VAL A 551 16.48 0.05 -18.18
C VAL A 551 16.90 0.85 -16.93
N GLY A 552 18.18 0.95 -16.68
CA GLY A 552 18.75 1.67 -15.54
C GLY A 552 18.70 3.20 -15.68
N PRO A 553 19.37 3.94 -14.76
CA PRO A 553 19.30 5.41 -14.70
C PRO A 553 19.78 6.15 -15.95
N GLU A 554 20.57 5.50 -16.81
CA GLU A 554 21.04 6.07 -18.08
C GLU A 554 20.05 5.88 -19.24
N SER A 555 18.93 5.18 -19.01
CA SER A 555 17.86 4.99 -19.97
C SER A 555 16.94 6.22 -20.07
N GLY A 556 15.91 6.16 -20.92
CA GLY A 556 14.88 7.19 -21.01
C GLY A 556 13.77 7.06 -19.94
N LEU A 557 13.90 6.15 -18.98
CA LEU A 557 12.91 5.83 -17.96
C LEU A 557 13.13 6.60 -16.66
N ALA A 558 12.06 6.79 -15.88
CA ALA A 558 12.12 7.29 -14.51
C ALA A 558 12.29 6.18 -13.47
N GLY A 559 12.22 4.94 -13.88
CA GLY A 559 12.39 3.78 -13.00
C GLY A 559 11.92 2.47 -13.61
N PHE A 560 12.12 1.41 -12.85
CA PHE A 560 11.62 0.08 -13.15
C PHE A 560 11.03 -0.62 -11.92
N CYS A 561 10.19 -1.63 -12.15
CA CYS A 561 9.70 -2.56 -11.15
C CYS A 561 9.86 -3.99 -11.69
N TYR A 562 10.77 -4.75 -11.10
CA TYR A 562 11.04 -6.12 -11.52
C TYR A 562 9.93 -7.09 -11.07
N THR A 563 9.41 -7.89 -11.95
CA THR A 563 8.40 -8.93 -11.67
C THR A 563 9.09 -10.28 -11.52
N GLN A 564 9.18 -10.86 -10.30
CA GLN A 564 8.66 -10.34 -9.04
C GLN A 564 9.58 -10.71 -7.86
N LEU A 565 9.22 -10.33 -6.62
CA LEU A 565 10.04 -10.64 -5.45
C LEU A 565 10.09 -12.14 -5.17
N THR A 566 8.94 -12.77 -4.95
CA THR A 566 8.81 -14.19 -4.61
C THR A 566 8.06 -14.95 -5.69
N ASP A 567 8.31 -16.24 -5.79
CA ASP A 567 7.36 -17.14 -6.43
C ASP A 567 6.01 -17.03 -5.73
N THR A 568 4.93 -17.20 -6.49
CA THR A 568 3.58 -17.16 -5.95
C THR A 568 2.73 -18.20 -6.65
N GLY A 569 2.32 -19.25 -5.91
CA GLY A 569 1.56 -20.35 -6.47
C GLY A 569 2.21 -20.97 -7.72
N GLN A 570 1.49 -21.02 -8.81
CA GLN A 570 1.97 -21.53 -10.10
C GLN A 570 2.90 -20.57 -10.85
N GLU A 571 3.00 -19.31 -10.45
CA GLU A 571 3.87 -18.30 -11.09
C GLU A 571 5.29 -18.33 -10.46
N LYS A 572 6.25 -18.98 -11.14
CA LYS A 572 7.59 -19.29 -10.62
C LYS A 572 8.69 -18.36 -11.16
N ASN A 573 8.41 -17.06 -11.25
CA ASN A 573 9.32 -16.03 -11.78
C ASN A 573 9.89 -15.10 -10.70
N GLY A 574 9.74 -15.43 -9.42
CA GLY A 574 10.33 -14.68 -8.31
C GLY A 574 11.86 -14.73 -8.30
N LEU A 575 12.48 -13.70 -7.73
CA LEU A 575 13.92 -13.72 -7.38
C LEU A 575 14.17 -14.66 -6.18
N LEU A 576 13.15 -14.81 -5.34
CA LEU A 576 13.11 -15.68 -4.17
C LEU A 576 12.08 -16.80 -4.41
N THR A 577 12.19 -17.89 -3.65
CA THR A 577 11.14 -18.90 -3.54
C THR A 577 9.93 -18.35 -2.78
N GLU A 578 8.83 -19.11 -2.72
CA GLU A 578 7.66 -18.77 -1.90
C GLU A 578 8.00 -18.61 -0.41
N ASP A 579 9.01 -19.36 0.07
CA ASP A 579 9.51 -19.30 1.44
C ASP A 579 10.54 -18.17 1.67
N ARG A 580 10.71 -17.28 0.68
CA ARG A 580 11.64 -16.14 0.72
C ARG A 580 13.12 -16.54 0.69
N ASP A 581 13.43 -17.76 0.26
CA ASP A 581 14.82 -18.19 0.04
C ASP A 581 15.33 -17.72 -1.33
N PRO A 582 16.54 -17.12 -1.40
CA PRO A 582 17.09 -16.66 -2.65
C PRO A 582 17.38 -17.83 -3.62
N LYS A 583 16.94 -17.72 -4.86
CA LYS A 583 17.19 -18.72 -5.90
C LYS A 583 18.66 -18.76 -6.36
N CYS A 584 19.43 -17.73 -6.03
CA CYS A 584 20.88 -17.69 -6.24
C CYS A 584 21.53 -16.74 -5.20
N SER A 585 22.85 -16.50 -5.30
CA SER A 585 23.56 -15.61 -4.36
C SER A 585 22.90 -14.23 -4.24
N ARG A 586 22.59 -13.81 -3.00
CA ARG A 586 22.02 -12.48 -2.70
C ARG A 586 22.92 -11.36 -3.20
N ASP A 587 24.24 -11.47 -3.00
CA ASP A 587 25.18 -10.44 -3.44
C ASP A 587 25.17 -10.29 -4.96
N ARG A 588 25.02 -11.39 -5.69
CA ARG A 588 24.91 -11.36 -7.16
C ARG A 588 23.58 -10.76 -7.61
N LEU A 589 22.46 -11.10 -6.95
CA LEU A 589 21.16 -10.46 -7.21
C LEU A 589 21.23 -8.96 -6.94
N ARG A 590 21.77 -8.58 -5.78
CA ARG A 590 21.96 -7.16 -5.43
C ARG A 590 22.80 -6.43 -6.49
N ALA A 591 23.92 -7.00 -6.90
CA ALA A 591 24.76 -6.40 -7.92
C ALA A 591 24.07 -6.30 -9.29
N ALA A 592 23.22 -7.27 -9.63
CA ALA A 592 22.39 -7.24 -10.82
C ALA A 592 21.39 -6.07 -10.77
N ILE A 593 20.64 -5.94 -9.68
CA ILE A 593 19.63 -4.89 -9.47
C ILE A 593 20.29 -3.49 -9.44
N LEU A 594 21.50 -3.37 -8.90
CA LEU A 594 22.24 -2.12 -8.88
C LEU A 594 22.96 -1.80 -10.20
N GLY A 595 22.90 -2.70 -11.18
CA GLY A 595 23.60 -2.53 -12.47
C GLY A 595 25.13 -2.62 -12.38
N VAL A 596 25.67 -3.28 -11.36
CA VAL A 596 27.13 -3.39 -11.11
C VAL A 596 27.64 -4.83 -11.11
N LEU A 597 26.87 -5.78 -11.60
CA LEU A 597 27.20 -7.21 -11.55
C LEU A 597 28.57 -7.54 -12.18
N GLY A 598 28.94 -6.90 -13.28
CA GLY A 598 30.24 -7.10 -13.95
C GLY A 598 31.47 -6.59 -13.16
N ARG A 599 31.26 -5.92 -12.02
CA ARG A 599 32.32 -5.41 -11.13
C ARG A 599 32.59 -6.33 -9.94
N LEU A 600 31.82 -7.41 -9.76
CA LEU A 600 32.09 -8.41 -8.73
C LEU A 600 33.29 -9.28 -9.14
N PRO A 601 34.20 -9.67 -8.20
CA PRO A 601 35.25 -10.66 -8.45
C PRO A 601 34.60 -12.01 -8.85
N GLU A 602 35.23 -12.73 -9.79
CA GLU A 602 34.82 -14.10 -10.07
C GLU A 602 34.94 -14.96 -8.79
N GLU A 603 33.97 -15.85 -8.57
CA GLU A 603 33.88 -16.67 -7.35
C GLU A 603 35.18 -17.47 -7.12
N GLY A 604 35.87 -17.16 -6.05
CA GLY A 604 37.11 -17.87 -5.63
C GLY A 604 37.87 -17.22 -4.47
N ARG A 605 37.55 -15.98 -4.08
CA ARG A 605 38.20 -15.31 -2.96
C ARG A 605 37.25 -14.42 -2.19
N VAL A 606 36.49 -15.00 -1.28
CA VAL A 606 35.75 -14.21 -0.27
C VAL A 606 36.49 -14.38 1.05
N ALA A 607 37.25 -13.35 1.44
CA ALA A 607 37.57 -13.14 2.83
C ALA A 607 36.28 -12.70 3.54
N ALA A 608 35.89 -13.43 4.58
CA ALA A 608 34.76 -13.08 5.41
C ALA A 608 35.02 -11.73 6.09
N ASN A 609 34.42 -10.68 5.58
CA ASN A 609 34.21 -9.43 6.30
C ASN A 609 32.70 -9.29 6.54
N GLU A 610 32.29 -9.47 7.79
CA GLU A 610 30.94 -9.15 8.23
C GLU A 610 30.63 -7.68 7.92
N PRO A 611 29.51 -7.36 7.28
CA PRO A 611 29.11 -5.98 7.06
C PRO A 611 28.70 -5.34 8.38
N ALA A 612 29.21 -4.15 8.66
CA ALA A 612 28.94 -3.36 9.86
C ALA A 612 27.44 -2.98 10.06
N SER A 613 26.57 -3.31 9.11
CA SER A 613 25.12 -3.04 9.16
C SER A 613 24.32 -3.99 10.06
N ALA A 614 24.86 -5.17 10.38
CA ALA A 614 24.18 -6.11 11.29
C ALA A 614 24.16 -5.66 12.77
N ARG A 615 25.01 -4.68 13.13
CA ARG A 615 25.04 -4.15 14.52
C ARG A 615 24.02 -3.04 14.78
N LEU A 616 23.51 -2.38 13.75
CA LEU A 616 22.53 -1.27 13.93
C LEU A 616 21.10 -1.76 14.12
N CYS A 617 20.76 -2.97 13.66
CA CYS A 617 19.43 -3.54 13.90
C CYS A 617 19.26 -4.18 15.28
N HIS A 618 20.37 -4.63 15.91
CA HIS A 618 20.28 -5.26 17.24
C HIS A 618 20.22 -4.25 18.40
N ASP A 619 20.76 -3.05 18.22
CA ASP A 619 20.73 -2.01 19.26
C ASP A 619 19.45 -1.17 19.23
N ALA A 620 18.71 -1.17 18.11
CA ALA A 620 17.40 -0.51 18.02
C ALA A 620 16.22 -1.40 18.47
N ALA A 621 16.41 -2.73 18.52
CA ALA A 621 15.38 -3.68 18.95
C ALA A 621 15.43 -4.01 20.47
N GLY A 622 16.39 -3.47 21.19
CA GLY A 622 16.69 -3.82 22.59
C GLY A 622 16.01 -3.00 23.67
N GLU A 623 15.35 -1.90 23.34
CA GLU A 623 14.65 -1.09 24.36
C GLU A 623 13.22 -0.75 23.91
N HIS A 624 12.26 -1.39 24.60
CA HIS A 624 10.84 -1.06 24.68
C HIS A 624 9.96 -1.22 23.44
N LEU A 625 9.60 -2.46 23.15
CA LEU A 625 8.23 -2.76 22.73
C LEU A 625 7.50 -3.46 23.89
N SER A 626 7.19 -2.70 24.93
CA SER A 626 6.14 -3.11 25.87
C SER A 626 4.81 -3.07 25.11
N GLN A 627 3.96 -4.08 25.34
CA GLN A 627 2.62 -4.25 24.79
C GLN A 627 1.63 -3.13 25.24
N GLU A 628 1.97 -1.88 25.08
CA GLU A 628 1.03 -0.79 25.24
C GLU A 628 0.80 -0.18 23.85
N GLY A 629 -0.40 -0.47 23.34
CA GLY A 629 -0.87 -0.24 21.99
C GLY A 629 -0.50 1.11 21.37
N PHE A 630 0.32 1.06 20.35
CA PHE A 630 0.48 2.18 19.43
C PHE A 630 -0.81 2.35 18.64
N ARG A 631 -1.53 3.43 18.91
CA ARG A 631 -2.69 3.87 18.12
C ARG A 631 -2.18 4.64 16.93
N SER A 632 -2.02 4.00 15.77
CA SER A 632 -1.94 4.73 14.49
C SER A 632 -3.37 5.03 14.05
N ARG A 633 -3.79 6.24 14.17
CA ARG A 633 -5.04 6.76 13.60
C ARG A 633 -4.78 7.76 12.49
#